data_c4e710ca205435f1591d36b7691af78b
#
_entry.id   c4e710ca205435f1591d36b7691af78b
#
_cell.length_a   1.000
_cell.length_b   1.000
_cell.length_c   1.000
_cell.angle_alpha   90.00
_cell.angle_beta   90.00
_cell.angle_gamma   90.00
#
_symmetry.space_group_name_H-M   'P 1'
#
loop_
_entity.id
_entity.type
_entity.pdbx_description
1 polymer ?
#
loop_
_entity_poly.entity_id
_entity_poly.type
_entity_poly.pdbx_seq_one_letter_code
_entity_poly.pdbx_strand_id
1 'polypeptide(L)' 'MAVSYKKLWIRLAENEMSRADLRKKADIAPNTMTKLVKNEYVAMPVLDKLCDALGVDYGDIMTYIRERDGSKNF' A
#
# COMPACT_ATOMS: atom_id res chain seq x y z
N MET A 1 -2.14 -13.02 -2.93
CA MET A 1 -1.38 -11.98 -3.64
C MET A 1 0.00 -11.85 -3.05
N ALA A 2 0.96 -11.45 -3.86
CA ALA A 2 2.37 -11.41 -3.44
C ALA A 2 2.80 -10.05 -2.90
N VAL A 3 1.86 -9.24 -2.46
CA VAL A 3 2.16 -7.91 -1.93
C VAL A 3 1.41 -7.68 -0.63
N SER A 4 2.03 -6.95 0.28
CA SER A 4 1.39 -6.51 1.52
C SER A 4 1.58 -5.01 1.66
N TYR A 5 0.52 -4.32 2.03
CA TYR A 5 0.57 -2.89 2.29
C TYR A 5 0.55 -2.60 3.80
N LYS A 6 0.98 -3.56 4.61
CA LYS A 6 0.98 -3.39 6.06
C LYS A 6 1.79 -2.15 6.47
N LYS A 7 2.92 -1.92 5.80
CA LYS A 7 3.75 -0.76 6.12
C LYS A 7 3.01 0.55 5.87
N LEU A 8 2.12 0.58 4.87
CA LEU A 8 1.31 1.76 4.60
C LEU A 8 0.41 2.08 5.79
N TRP A 9 -0.24 1.06 6.34
CA TRP A 9 -1.16 1.26 7.47
C TRP A 9 -0.41 1.70 8.72
N ILE A 10 0.80 1.19 8.92
CA ILE A 10 1.65 1.60 10.04
C ILE A 10 2.01 3.08 9.88
N ARG A 11 2.34 3.50 8.66
CA ARG A 11 2.63 4.92 8.40
C ARG A 11 1.45 5.80 8.71
N LEU A 12 0.24 5.39 8.34
CA LEU A 12 -0.95 6.17 8.65
C LEU A 12 -1.13 6.30 10.15
N ALA A 13 -0.94 5.21 10.88
CA ALA A 13 -1.08 5.25 12.33
C ALA A 13 -0.06 6.19 12.96
N GLU A 14 1.18 6.17 12.46
CA GLU A 14 2.21 7.05 12.98
C GLU A 14 1.89 8.52 12.73
N ASN A 15 1.22 8.81 11.63
CA ASN A 15 0.86 10.17 11.27
C ASN A 15 -0.54 10.55 11.74
N GLU A 16 -1.20 9.66 12.50
CA GLU A 16 -2.55 9.91 13.01
C GLU A 16 -3.50 10.25 11.88
N MET A 17 -3.38 9.52 10.77
CA MET A 17 -4.15 9.76 9.56
C MET A 17 -5.08 8.58 9.30
N SER A 18 -6.35 8.84 9.00
CA SER A 18 -7.28 7.79 8.65
C SER A 18 -7.13 7.41 7.17
N ARG A 19 -7.74 6.28 6.79
CA ARG A 19 -7.75 5.88 5.39
C ARG A 19 -8.48 6.90 4.53
N ALA A 20 -9.55 7.49 5.07
CA ALA A 20 -10.30 8.52 4.35
C ALA A 20 -9.43 9.75 4.12
N ASP A 21 -8.62 10.11 5.12
CA ASP A 21 -7.71 11.24 4.98
C ASP A 21 -6.68 10.97 3.88
N LEU A 22 -6.12 9.76 3.88
CA LEU A 22 -5.15 9.38 2.86
C LEU A 22 -5.78 9.40 1.47
N ARG A 23 -7.00 8.86 1.36
CA ARG A 23 -7.67 8.80 0.08
C ARG A 23 -7.86 10.19 -0.51
N LYS A 24 -8.24 11.14 0.34
CA LYS A 24 -8.42 12.53 -0.11
C LYS A 24 -7.09 13.17 -0.45
N LYS A 25 -6.08 12.98 0.39
CA LYS A 25 -4.79 13.61 0.19
C LYS A 25 -4.09 13.10 -1.06
N ALA A 26 -4.19 11.80 -1.31
CA ALA A 26 -3.56 11.17 -2.46
C ALA A 26 -4.45 11.15 -3.70
N ASP A 27 -5.70 11.59 -3.57
CA ASP A 27 -6.67 11.61 -4.67
C ASP A 27 -6.84 10.22 -5.28
N ILE A 28 -7.24 9.28 -4.46
CA ILE A 28 -7.40 7.87 -4.83
C ILE A 28 -8.88 7.50 -4.81
N ALA A 29 -9.32 6.74 -5.81
CA ALA A 29 -10.70 6.29 -5.91
C ALA A 29 -11.03 5.32 -4.76
N PRO A 30 -12.28 5.29 -4.30
CA PRO A 30 -12.66 4.38 -3.21
C PRO A 30 -12.41 2.91 -3.51
N ASN A 31 -12.64 2.46 -4.74
CA ASN A 31 -12.40 1.06 -5.07
C ASN A 31 -10.92 0.72 -5.08
N THR A 32 -10.06 1.69 -5.36
CA THR A 32 -8.62 1.49 -5.28
C THR A 32 -8.19 1.33 -3.82
N MET A 33 -8.78 2.12 -2.94
CA MET A 33 -8.51 1.97 -1.51
C MET A 33 -8.92 0.58 -1.02
N THR A 34 -10.05 0.07 -1.52
CA THR A 34 -10.49 -1.27 -1.18
C THR A 34 -9.47 -2.32 -1.60
N LYS A 35 -8.87 -2.16 -2.78
CA LYS A 35 -7.83 -3.08 -3.23
C LYS A 35 -6.62 -3.04 -2.32
N LEU A 36 -6.23 -1.87 -1.86
CA LEU A 36 -5.10 -1.74 -0.94
C LEU A 36 -5.39 -2.47 0.37
N VAL A 37 -6.62 -2.35 0.89
CA VAL A 37 -7.00 -3.04 2.11
C VAL A 37 -6.93 -4.55 1.95
N LYS A 38 -7.21 -5.04 0.75
CA LYS A 38 -7.20 -6.48 0.47
C LYS A 38 -5.85 -6.98 -0.01
N ASN A 39 -4.83 -6.13 -0.03
CA ASN A 39 -3.50 -6.48 -0.52
C ASN A 39 -3.52 -6.94 -1.98
N GLU A 40 -4.34 -6.28 -2.79
CA GLU A 40 -4.40 -6.56 -4.22
C GLU A 40 -3.47 -5.61 -4.96
N TYR A 41 -3.05 -6.01 -6.15
CA TYR A 41 -2.21 -5.16 -6.97
C TYR A 41 -2.96 -3.91 -7.40
N VAL A 42 -2.25 -2.80 -7.43
CA VAL A 42 -2.77 -1.54 -7.97
C VAL A 42 -1.75 -1.02 -8.97
N ALA A 43 -2.19 -0.09 -9.81
CA ALA A 43 -1.32 0.47 -10.84
C ALA A 43 -0.22 1.32 -10.21
N MET A 44 0.92 1.36 -10.86
CA MET A 44 2.04 2.17 -10.38
C MET A 44 1.69 3.64 -10.13
N PRO A 45 0.88 4.30 -10.99
CA PRO A 45 0.50 5.69 -10.69
C PRO A 45 -0.20 5.88 -9.36
N VAL A 46 -0.94 4.85 -8.89
CA VAL A 46 -1.56 4.90 -7.57
C VAL A 46 -0.49 4.91 -6.50
N LEU A 47 0.53 4.07 -6.66
CA LEU A 47 1.63 4.00 -5.70
C LEU A 47 2.41 5.31 -5.67
N ASP A 48 2.57 5.94 -6.83
CA ASP A 48 3.21 7.24 -6.91
C ASP A 48 2.45 8.27 -6.08
N LYS A 49 1.12 8.27 -6.18
CA LYS A 49 0.29 9.19 -5.41
C LYS A 49 0.43 8.97 -3.92
N LEU A 50 0.50 7.71 -3.51
CA LEU A 50 0.67 7.38 -2.09
C LEU A 50 2.03 7.83 -1.58
N CYS A 51 3.08 7.58 -2.34
CA CYS A 51 4.42 7.99 -1.96
C CYS A 51 4.53 9.51 -1.87
N ASP A 52 3.93 10.19 -2.82
CA ASP A 52 3.96 11.65 -2.85
C ASP A 52 3.18 12.24 -1.67
N ALA A 53 2.01 11.66 -1.37
CA ALA A 53 1.19 12.16 -0.27
C ALA A 53 1.85 11.99 1.08
N LEU A 54 2.64 10.94 1.26
CA LEU A 54 3.27 10.63 2.53
C LEU A 54 4.75 11.00 2.57
N GLY A 55 5.33 11.40 1.44
CA GLY A 55 6.74 11.76 1.38
C GLY A 55 7.65 10.56 1.61
N VAL A 56 7.31 9.41 1.06
CA VAL A 56 8.04 8.16 1.27
C VAL A 56 8.33 7.47 -0.04
N ASP A 57 9.07 6.38 0.02
CA ASP A 57 9.41 5.57 -1.14
C ASP A 57 8.53 4.33 -1.18
N TYR A 58 8.56 3.61 -2.28
CA TYR A 58 7.73 2.40 -2.47
C TYR A 58 7.97 1.37 -1.37
N GLY A 59 9.21 1.14 -1.00
CA GLY A 59 9.55 0.16 0.03
C GLY A 59 9.05 0.54 1.41
N ASP A 60 8.63 1.79 1.59
CA ASP A 60 8.10 2.26 2.87
C ASP A 60 6.61 1.96 3.02
N ILE A 61 5.94 1.59 1.93
CA ILE A 61 4.49 1.37 1.96
C ILE A 61 4.09 -0.04 1.54
N MET A 62 5.00 -0.83 0.98
CA MET A 62 4.64 -2.17 0.55
C MET A 62 5.82 -3.13 0.68
N THR A 63 5.51 -4.41 0.72
CA THR A 63 6.49 -5.47 0.87
C THR A 63 6.12 -6.62 -0.05
N TYR A 64 7.10 -7.23 -0.67
CA TYR A 64 6.87 -8.45 -1.42
C TYR A 64 6.67 -9.59 -0.43
N ILE A 65 5.63 -10.39 -0.65
CA ILE A 65 5.36 -11.57 0.17
C ILE A 65 5.80 -12.78 -0.63
N ARG A 66 6.79 -13.48 -0.12
CA ARG A 66 7.25 -14.71 -0.76
C ARG A 66 6.21 -15.80 -0.56
N GLU A 67 5.86 -16.44 -1.62
CA GLU A 67 4.95 -17.57 -1.52
C GLU A 67 5.65 -18.66 -0.81
N ARG A 68 4.98 -19.27 0.17
CA ARG A 68 5.61 -20.11 0.91
C ARG A 68 5.72 -21.37 0.43
N ASP A 69 5.23 -21.91 0.19
CA ASP A 69 5.26 -23.04 -0.12
C ASP A 69 6.12 -23.29 -1.01
N GLY A 70 6.02 -23.45 -1.49
CA GLY A 70 6.72 -23.79 -2.27
C GLY A 70 7.82 -23.21 -2.56
N SER A 71 7.79 -22.55 -2.41
CA SER A 71 8.64 -21.90 -2.84
C SER A 71 9.83 -22.17 -2.52
N LYS A 72 10.02 -22.58 -2.13
CA LYS A 72 11.04 -22.67 -1.82
C LYS A 72 11.87 -22.99 -2.63
N ASN A 73 11.83 -23.05 -3.25
CA ASN A 73 12.54 -23.33 -3.94
C ASN A 73 13.01 -22.62 -4.74
N PHE A 74 13.26 -22.24 -5.00
CA PHE A 74 13.74 -21.62 -5.85
C PHE A 74 14.84 -21.68 -5.76
#